data_6ea2555b1ad30a1b448c43b551f30d40
#
_entry.id   6ea2555b1ad30a1b448c43b551f30d40
#
_cell.length_a   1.000
_cell.length_b   1.000
_cell.length_c   1.000
_cell.angle_alpha   90.00
_cell.angle_beta   90.00
_cell.angle_gamma   90.00
#
_symmetry.space_group_name_H-M   'P 1'
#
loop_
_entity.id
_entity.type
_entity.pdbx_description
1 polymer ?
#
loop_
_entity_poly.entity_id
_entity_poly.type
_entity_poly.pdbx_seq_one_letter_code
_entity_poly.pdbx_strand_id
1 'polypeptide(L)'
;MSQTKISRFITRYPILVILILLILPTWHTVPHVLLTPENPEGEIAFPENITVDSEGFVLIVLDGIGEDYFLDEELMPEINDYRKNAATVKIRTGPLTLSATCISEMMTGVPNAPINGLRNFNLGHPGNNDPWLLAADDPRYDVAMVGSYVMGNMYQDFNNINFVNTFKGHSDYYQGDYDTLLVASEWLNNSVYNVLAVHFSGPDKVGHTWGADSSEYDKKLTHVDQQVSQLLDMIPKEWSVVITADHGMTEMGTHGSSEDITRDVAAIISGPQIVPKSESAGHQRDLSAIVPLILELPFPVQLHGRIPLDIFDYSSQEKSVIEQWNWDAAY
;
A
#
# COMPACT_ATOMS: atom_id res chain seq x y z
N MET A 1 -19.75 -41.88 24.90
CA MET A 1 -19.82 -42.85 23.78
C MET A 1 -19.02 -44.09 24.18
N SER A 2 -19.57 -45.27 24.04
CA SER A 2 -18.85 -46.51 24.43
C SER A 2 -17.72 -46.80 23.44
N GLN A 3 -16.61 -47.37 23.91
CA GLN A 3 -15.46 -47.80 23.08
C GLN A 3 -15.87 -48.62 21.83
N THR A 4 -16.94 -49.38 21.89
CA THR A 4 -17.49 -50.17 20.77
C THR A 4 -18.07 -49.36 19.61
N LYS A 5 -18.57 -48.14 19.83
CA LYS A 5 -19.09 -47.28 18.75
C LYS A 5 -17.98 -46.59 17.97
N ILE A 6 -16.90 -46.21 18.61
CA ILE A 6 -15.72 -45.59 17.99
C ILE A 6 -14.99 -46.65 17.13
N SER A 7 -14.76 -47.82 17.66
CA SER A 7 -14.13 -48.93 16.90
C SER A 7 -14.91 -49.28 15.63
N ARG A 8 -16.24 -49.36 15.70
CA ARG A 8 -17.11 -49.61 14.53
C ARG A 8 -17.07 -48.48 13.50
N PHE A 9 -16.96 -47.23 13.95
CA PHE A 9 -16.84 -46.10 13.03
C PHE A 9 -15.50 -46.14 12.27
N ILE A 10 -14.39 -46.38 12.97
CA ILE A 10 -13.05 -46.44 12.39
C ILE A 10 -12.99 -47.59 11.34
N THR A 11 -13.53 -48.77 11.64
CA THR A 11 -13.51 -49.90 10.71
C THR A 11 -14.47 -49.73 9.53
N ARG A 12 -15.54 -48.99 9.68
CA ARG A 12 -16.54 -48.75 8.63
C ARG A 12 -16.15 -47.63 7.67
N TYR A 13 -15.35 -46.65 8.13
CA TYR A 13 -14.98 -45.48 7.37
C TYR A 13 -13.47 -45.17 7.48
N PRO A 14 -12.58 -46.11 7.15
CA PRO A 14 -11.15 -45.92 7.39
C PRO A 14 -10.57 -44.74 6.61
N ILE A 15 -11.02 -44.51 5.36
CA ILE A 15 -10.57 -43.40 4.53
C ILE A 15 -11.00 -42.06 5.15
N LEU A 16 -12.22 -41.93 5.66
CA LEU A 16 -12.71 -40.74 6.31
C LEU A 16 -11.92 -40.45 7.60
N VAL A 17 -11.57 -41.47 8.36
CA VAL A 17 -10.76 -41.31 9.57
C VAL A 17 -9.35 -40.85 9.21
N ILE A 18 -8.73 -41.42 8.16
CA ILE A 18 -7.41 -40.98 7.67
C ILE A 18 -7.46 -39.52 7.19
N LEU A 19 -8.49 -39.15 6.42
CA LEU A 19 -8.68 -37.77 5.98
C LEU A 19 -8.83 -36.82 7.17
N ILE A 20 -9.61 -37.16 8.18
CA ILE A 20 -9.76 -36.34 9.39
C ILE A 20 -8.42 -36.22 10.14
N LEU A 21 -7.67 -37.29 10.28
CA LEU A 21 -6.37 -37.31 10.95
C LEU A 21 -5.27 -36.56 10.18
N LEU A 22 -5.42 -36.45 8.86
CA LEU A 22 -4.53 -35.62 8.02
C LEU A 22 -4.97 -34.13 8.00
N ILE A 23 -6.26 -33.89 7.86
CA ILE A 23 -6.80 -32.52 7.74
C ILE A 23 -6.71 -31.76 9.06
N LEU A 24 -6.97 -32.39 10.22
CA LEU A 24 -6.96 -31.68 11.51
C LEU A 24 -5.56 -31.14 11.89
N PRO A 25 -4.47 -31.92 11.80
CA PRO A 25 -3.13 -31.37 12.04
C PRO A 25 -2.69 -30.36 10.97
N THR A 26 -3.00 -30.61 9.68
CA THR A 26 -2.67 -29.69 8.60
C THR A 26 -3.49 -28.40 8.69
N TRP A 27 -4.74 -28.45 9.11
CA TRP A 27 -5.57 -27.28 9.37
C TRP A 27 -5.04 -26.44 10.54
N HIS A 28 -4.37 -27.06 11.51
CA HIS A 28 -3.81 -26.36 12.68
C HIS A 28 -2.36 -25.90 12.47
N THR A 29 -1.52 -26.73 11.85
CA THR A 29 -0.08 -26.44 11.71
C THR A 29 0.27 -25.71 10.42
N VAL A 30 -0.39 -26.01 9.31
CA VAL A 30 -0.15 -25.33 8.03
C VAL A 30 -0.50 -23.82 8.10
N PRO A 31 -1.64 -23.40 8.69
CA PRO A 31 -1.87 -21.98 8.90
C PRO A 31 -0.80 -21.32 9.79
N HIS A 32 -0.41 -21.94 10.90
CA HIS A 32 0.63 -21.35 11.77
C HIS A 32 1.99 -21.21 11.09
N VAL A 33 2.42 -22.22 10.35
CA VAL A 33 3.71 -22.22 9.65
C VAL A 33 3.70 -21.33 8.39
N LEU A 34 2.55 -21.23 7.70
CA LEU A 34 2.42 -20.46 6.45
C LEU A 34 1.82 -19.05 6.65
N LEU A 35 1.17 -18.77 7.78
CA LEU A 35 0.41 -17.54 8.01
C LEU A 35 1.06 -16.58 8.99
N THR A 36 2.00 -17.03 9.79
CA THR A 36 2.75 -16.17 10.69
C THR A 36 4.24 -16.43 10.47
N PRO A 37 4.87 -15.83 9.44
CA PRO A 37 6.30 -15.62 9.55
C PRO A 37 6.50 -14.86 10.88
N GLU A 38 7.43 -15.30 11.71
CA GLU A 38 7.91 -14.48 12.82
C GLU A 38 8.56 -13.25 12.15
N ASN A 39 7.81 -12.16 12.06
CA ASN A 39 8.39 -10.90 11.62
C ASN A 39 9.36 -10.48 12.73
N PRO A 40 10.63 -10.20 12.40
CA PRO A 40 11.58 -9.74 13.39
C PRO A 40 11.06 -8.45 14.05
N GLU A 41 11.12 -8.38 15.37
CA GLU A 41 10.79 -7.16 16.09
C GLU A 41 12.04 -6.29 16.23
N GLY A 42 11.86 -4.98 16.15
CA GLY A 42 12.93 -4.00 16.39
C GLY A 42 13.00 -2.93 15.33
N GLU A 43 13.89 -1.98 15.59
CA GLU A 43 14.08 -0.79 14.78
C GLU A 43 15.56 -0.43 14.72
N ILE A 44 16.00 0.06 13.56
CA ILE A 44 17.34 0.66 13.40
C ILE A 44 17.18 2.17 13.46
N ALA A 45 17.88 2.82 14.40
CA ALA A 45 17.81 4.27 14.59
C ALA A 45 18.15 5.03 13.30
N PHE A 46 17.47 6.16 13.08
CA PHE A 46 17.75 7.04 11.95
C PHE A 46 19.21 7.56 12.03
N PRO A 47 19.94 7.66 10.89
CA PRO A 47 21.33 8.11 10.90
C PRO A 47 21.48 9.58 11.29
N GLU A 48 22.33 9.89 12.26
CA GLU A 48 22.50 11.26 12.80
C GLU A 48 23.02 12.31 11.78
N ASN A 49 23.63 11.87 10.68
CA ASN A 49 24.28 12.76 9.70
C ASN A 49 23.45 12.97 8.42
N ILE A 50 22.20 12.55 8.41
CA ILE A 50 21.27 12.74 7.31
C ILE A 50 20.29 13.83 7.70
N THR A 51 20.16 14.85 6.84
CA THR A 51 19.18 15.93 7.03
C THR A 51 17.99 15.67 6.13
N VAL A 52 16.80 15.91 6.66
CA VAL A 52 15.54 15.82 5.92
C VAL A 52 14.85 17.18 5.97
N ASP A 53 14.35 17.62 4.84
CA ASP A 53 13.71 18.93 4.70
C ASP A 53 12.17 18.82 4.56
N SER A 54 11.61 17.61 4.66
CA SER A 54 10.16 17.41 4.54
C SER A 54 9.44 17.63 5.87
N GLU A 55 8.44 18.51 5.87
CA GLU A 55 7.63 18.82 7.06
C GLU A 55 6.38 17.95 7.20
N GLY A 56 6.08 17.13 6.20
CA GLY A 56 4.94 16.23 6.19
C GLY A 56 4.96 15.25 5.00
N PHE A 57 4.00 14.36 4.98
CA PHE A 57 3.94 13.31 3.97
C PHE A 57 2.51 12.98 3.54
N VAL A 58 2.29 12.84 2.24
CA VAL A 58 1.00 12.37 1.70
C VAL A 58 1.23 11.19 0.75
N LEU A 59 0.58 10.08 1.04
CA LEU A 59 0.43 8.94 0.11
C LEU A 59 -0.97 8.99 -0.51
N ILE A 60 -1.04 9.06 -1.84
CA ILE A 60 -2.29 8.96 -2.62
C ILE A 60 -2.25 7.65 -3.38
N VAL A 61 -3.21 6.77 -3.11
CA VAL A 61 -3.35 5.46 -3.74
C VAL A 61 -4.58 5.45 -4.64
N LEU A 62 -4.39 5.06 -5.89
CA LEU A 62 -5.43 4.92 -6.91
C LEU A 62 -5.65 3.43 -7.18
N ASP A 63 -6.80 2.90 -6.77
CA ASP A 63 -7.09 1.47 -6.81
C ASP A 63 -7.31 0.97 -8.25
N GLY A 64 -6.56 -0.04 -8.66
CA GLY A 64 -6.80 -0.76 -9.90
C GLY A 64 -6.30 -0.06 -11.18
N ILE A 65 -5.29 0.82 -11.13
CA ILE A 65 -4.76 1.57 -12.29
C ILE A 65 -3.36 1.07 -12.66
N GLY A 66 -3.22 0.36 -13.77
CA GLY A 66 -1.93 -0.09 -14.30
C GLY A 66 -1.03 1.03 -14.85
N GLU A 67 0.28 0.75 -15.01
CA GLU A 67 1.29 1.73 -15.45
C GLU A 67 0.88 2.45 -16.73
N ASP A 68 0.40 1.70 -17.74
CA ASP A 68 0.05 2.26 -19.06
C ASP A 68 -1.06 3.32 -18.96
N TYR A 69 -2.08 3.08 -18.14
CA TYR A 69 -3.16 4.04 -17.89
C TYR A 69 -2.72 5.20 -17.00
N PHE A 70 -1.93 4.91 -15.95
CA PHE A 70 -1.46 5.91 -15.00
C PHE A 70 -0.54 6.95 -15.65
N LEU A 71 0.29 6.54 -16.62
CA LEU A 71 1.23 7.40 -17.34
C LEU A 71 0.66 7.94 -18.66
N ASP A 72 -0.60 7.67 -18.99
CA ASP A 72 -1.27 8.20 -20.19
C ASP A 72 -1.66 9.67 -20.01
N GLU A 73 -1.03 10.55 -20.80
CA GLU A 73 -1.24 12.00 -20.71
C GLU A 73 -2.62 12.45 -21.24
N GLU A 74 -3.35 11.61 -22.00
CA GLU A 74 -4.70 11.92 -22.47
C GLU A 74 -5.75 11.53 -21.42
N LEU A 75 -5.52 10.45 -20.69
CA LEU A 75 -6.46 9.95 -19.67
C LEU A 75 -6.27 10.62 -18.31
N MET A 76 -5.01 10.89 -17.94
CA MET A 76 -4.63 11.46 -16.64
C MET A 76 -3.72 12.69 -16.82
N PRO A 77 -4.20 13.76 -17.47
CA PRO A 77 -3.39 14.93 -17.82
C PRO A 77 -2.83 15.69 -16.61
N GLU A 78 -3.59 15.81 -15.52
CA GLU A 78 -3.21 16.60 -14.36
C GLU A 78 -2.05 15.95 -13.56
N ILE A 79 -2.16 14.66 -13.29
CA ILE A 79 -1.09 13.88 -12.63
C ILE A 79 0.16 13.85 -13.52
N ASN A 80 0.00 13.72 -14.84
CA ASN A 80 1.12 13.73 -15.77
C ASN A 80 1.73 15.13 -15.96
N ASP A 81 1.00 16.21 -15.76
CA ASP A 81 1.58 17.55 -15.67
C ASP A 81 2.39 17.72 -14.36
N TYR A 82 1.85 17.28 -13.23
CA TYR A 82 2.55 17.25 -11.96
C TYR A 82 3.86 16.44 -12.03
N ARG A 83 3.85 15.28 -12.70
CA ARG A 83 5.00 14.40 -12.95
C ARG A 83 6.20 15.12 -13.57
N LYS A 84 5.98 16.17 -14.37
CA LYS A 84 7.07 16.94 -14.99
C LYS A 84 8.02 17.61 -14.00
N ASN A 85 7.58 17.76 -12.73
CA ASN A 85 8.36 18.34 -11.64
C ASN A 85 8.63 17.34 -10.50
N ALA A 86 8.44 16.06 -10.73
CA ALA A 86 8.58 14.97 -9.77
C ALA A 86 9.51 13.87 -10.31
N ALA A 87 9.82 12.90 -9.46
CA ALA A 87 10.47 11.64 -9.87
C ALA A 87 9.40 10.62 -10.29
N THR A 88 9.76 9.71 -11.18
CA THR A 88 8.92 8.57 -11.58
C THR A 88 9.60 7.26 -11.20
N VAL A 89 8.91 6.39 -10.48
CA VAL A 89 9.41 5.05 -10.15
C VAL A 89 8.47 4.02 -10.78
N LYS A 90 9.03 3.17 -11.64
CA LYS A 90 8.31 2.01 -12.17
C LYS A 90 8.25 0.94 -11.08
N ILE A 91 7.04 0.55 -10.73
CA ILE A 91 6.78 -0.34 -9.60
C ILE A 91 6.28 -1.69 -10.09
N ARG A 92 6.93 -2.75 -9.59
CA ARG A 92 6.43 -4.11 -9.74
C ARG A 92 5.77 -4.56 -8.46
N THR A 93 4.47 -4.85 -8.49
CA THR A 93 3.74 -5.39 -7.33
C THR A 93 4.10 -6.85 -7.07
N GLY A 94 3.74 -7.35 -5.89
CA GLY A 94 3.79 -8.77 -5.58
C GLY A 94 2.95 -9.61 -6.54
N PRO A 95 3.05 -10.96 -6.48
CA PRO A 95 2.32 -11.84 -7.40
C PRO A 95 0.81 -11.93 -7.11
N LEU A 96 0.36 -11.41 -5.97
CA LEU A 96 -1.04 -11.36 -5.57
C LEU A 96 -1.54 -9.92 -5.73
N THR A 97 -2.05 -9.59 -6.91
CA THR A 97 -2.55 -8.26 -7.24
C THR A 97 -3.98 -8.05 -6.72
N LEU A 98 -4.14 -8.11 -5.40
CA LEU A 98 -5.39 -7.85 -4.69
C LEU A 98 -5.20 -6.62 -3.81
N SER A 99 -6.18 -5.73 -3.74
CA SER A 99 -6.04 -4.45 -3.02
C SER A 99 -5.52 -4.64 -1.58
N ALA A 100 -6.04 -5.61 -0.81
CA ALA A 100 -5.58 -5.81 0.56
C ALA A 100 -4.12 -6.25 0.64
N THR A 101 -3.66 -7.14 -0.25
CA THR A 101 -2.26 -7.59 -0.25
C THR A 101 -1.32 -6.50 -0.77
N CYS A 102 -1.70 -5.80 -1.83
CA CYS A 102 -0.91 -4.73 -2.41
C CYS A 102 -0.77 -3.53 -1.45
N ILE A 103 -1.87 -3.06 -0.88
CA ILE A 103 -1.86 -1.97 0.11
C ILE A 103 -1.08 -2.38 1.37
N SER A 104 -1.26 -3.62 1.86
CA SER A 104 -0.48 -4.11 3.00
C SER A 104 1.03 -4.09 2.70
N GLU A 105 1.47 -4.60 1.55
CA GLU A 105 2.88 -4.59 1.17
C GLU A 105 3.42 -3.17 0.98
N MET A 106 2.63 -2.28 0.36
CA MET A 106 2.97 -0.88 0.14
C MET A 106 3.15 -0.09 1.45
N MET A 107 2.29 -0.32 2.42
CA MET A 107 2.30 0.45 3.66
C MET A 107 3.27 -0.09 4.70
N THR A 108 3.43 -1.40 4.77
CA THR A 108 4.25 -2.04 5.82
C THR A 108 5.63 -2.49 5.33
N GLY A 109 5.81 -2.64 4.01
CA GLY A 109 7.02 -3.22 3.42
C GLY A 109 7.19 -4.72 3.67
N VAL A 110 6.19 -5.39 4.25
CA VAL A 110 6.22 -6.83 4.55
C VAL A 110 5.66 -7.61 3.36
N PRO A 111 6.45 -8.53 2.76
CA PRO A 111 5.99 -9.33 1.63
C PRO A 111 4.81 -10.22 2.00
N ASN A 112 3.83 -10.33 1.11
CA ASN A 112 2.67 -11.17 1.34
C ASN A 112 2.94 -12.65 1.04
N ALA A 113 2.52 -13.53 1.96
CA ALA A 113 2.45 -14.96 1.69
C ALA A 113 1.24 -15.28 0.78
N PRO A 114 1.31 -16.35 -0.06
CA PRO A 114 0.21 -16.72 -0.96
C PRO A 114 -1.14 -16.93 -0.28
N ILE A 115 -1.14 -17.36 0.99
CA ILE A 115 -2.34 -17.57 1.79
C ILE A 115 -3.07 -16.24 2.12
N ASN A 116 -2.37 -15.10 2.11
CA ASN A 116 -2.96 -13.80 2.35
C ASN A 116 -4.01 -13.44 1.30
N GLY A 117 -3.87 -13.97 0.07
CA GLY A 117 -4.89 -13.84 -0.97
C GLY A 117 -6.25 -14.41 -0.59
N LEU A 118 -6.31 -15.47 0.24
CA LEU A 118 -7.57 -16.02 0.76
C LEU A 118 -8.22 -15.13 1.83
N ARG A 119 -7.49 -14.15 2.34
CA ARG A 119 -7.94 -13.21 3.39
C ARG A 119 -8.19 -11.81 2.84
N ASN A 120 -8.25 -11.63 1.53
CA ASN A 120 -8.35 -10.33 0.87
C ASN A 120 -9.39 -9.36 1.50
N PHE A 121 -10.54 -9.87 1.93
CA PHE A 121 -11.58 -9.06 2.56
C PHE A 121 -11.39 -8.83 4.06
N ASN A 122 -10.44 -9.51 4.69
CA ASN A 122 -10.18 -9.43 6.13
C ASN A 122 -8.69 -9.68 6.44
N LEU A 123 -7.83 -9.10 5.66
CA LEU A 123 -6.40 -9.07 5.91
C LEU A 123 -6.13 -7.91 6.88
N GLY A 124 -5.87 -8.26 8.14
CA GLY A 124 -5.49 -7.28 9.15
C GLY A 124 -4.03 -6.83 9.01
N HIS A 125 -3.57 -6.03 9.95
CA HIS A 125 -2.18 -5.59 10.02
C HIS A 125 -1.22 -6.78 10.18
N PRO A 126 -0.10 -6.86 9.42
CA PRO A 126 0.74 -8.06 9.40
C PRO A 126 1.73 -8.18 10.57
N GLY A 127 1.96 -7.12 11.33
CA GLY A 127 2.97 -7.12 12.40
C GLY A 127 2.94 -5.88 13.27
N ASN A 128 3.97 -5.70 14.11
CA ASN A 128 3.91 -4.77 15.22
C ASN A 128 4.32 -3.34 14.87
N ASN A 129 5.36 -3.12 14.08
CA ASN A 129 5.82 -1.78 13.73
C ASN A 129 5.94 -1.61 12.23
N ASP A 130 5.35 -0.56 11.72
CA ASP A 130 5.54 -0.08 10.36
C ASP A 130 5.80 1.44 10.38
N PRO A 131 6.18 2.05 9.27
CA PRO A 131 6.45 3.48 9.23
C PRO A 131 5.28 4.37 9.66
N TRP A 132 4.04 3.94 9.44
CA TRP A 132 2.84 4.70 9.79
C TRP A 132 2.56 4.66 11.29
N LEU A 133 2.76 3.51 11.92
CA LEU A 133 2.66 3.36 13.38
C LEU A 133 3.78 4.12 14.07
N LEU A 134 5.02 4.06 13.55
CA LEU A 134 6.14 4.85 14.07
C LEU A 134 5.89 6.34 13.94
N ALA A 135 5.34 6.81 12.81
CA ALA A 135 4.94 8.21 12.66
C ALA A 135 3.85 8.59 13.67
N ALA A 136 2.86 7.73 13.88
CA ALA A 136 1.77 7.99 14.82
C ALA A 136 2.21 7.99 16.29
N ASP A 137 3.30 7.32 16.62
CA ASP A 137 3.90 7.33 17.97
C ASP A 137 4.89 8.50 18.16
N ASP A 138 5.33 9.16 17.10
CA ASP A 138 6.23 10.31 17.16
C ASP A 138 5.45 11.62 17.36
N PRO A 139 5.72 12.41 18.41
CA PRO A 139 4.97 13.62 18.71
C PRO A 139 5.10 14.75 17.66
N ARG A 140 5.95 14.60 16.65
CA ARG A 140 6.06 15.54 15.51
C ARG A 140 4.94 15.37 14.50
N TYR A 141 4.26 14.20 14.51
CA TYR A 141 3.33 13.83 13.46
C TYR A 141 1.94 13.52 13.99
N ASP A 142 0.96 14.05 13.28
CA ASP A 142 -0.45 13.70 13.40
C ASP A 142 -0.85 12.90 12.17
N VAL A 143 -1.23 11.62 12.34
CA VAL A 143 -1.46 10.67 11.25
C VAL A 143 -2.95 10.48 11.00
N ALA A 144 -3.36 10.58 9.72
CA ALA A 144 -4.73 10.26 9.32
C ALA A 144 -4.78 9.50 8.00
N MET A 145 -5.83 8.68 7.86
CA MET A 145 -6.07 7.88 6.67
C MET A 145 -7.54 7.96 6.26
N VAL A 146 -7.80 8.10 4.97
CA VAL A 146 -9.16 8.13 4.42
C VAL A 146 -9.25 7.26 3.18
N GLY A 147 -10.34 6.50 3.05
CA GLY A 147 -10.57 5.67 1.88
C GLY A 147 -11.36 4.41 2.19
N SER A 148 -11.03 3.29 1.53
CA SER A 148 -11.78 2.05 1.65
C SER A 148 -11.47 1.28 2.93
N TYR A 149 -12.33 0.30 3.23
CA TYR A 149 -12.18 -0.64 4.34
C TYR A 149 -10.85 -1.42 4.33
N VAL A 150 -10.13 -1.46 3.22
CA VAL A 150 -8.85 -2.16 3.12
C VAL A 150 -7.82 -1.54 4.05
N MET A 151 -7.66 -0.21 4.03
CA MET A 151 -6.83 0.50 5.00
C MET A 151 -7.41 0.41 6.42
N GLY A 152 -8.75 0.49 6.54
CA GLY A 152 -9.44 0.37 7.82
C GLY A 152 -9.16 -0.95 8.53
N ASN A 153 -9.17 -2.07 7.81
CA ASN A 153 -8.85 -3.39 8.37
C ASN A 153 -7.43 -3.46 8.94
N MET A 154 -6.51 -2.61 8.47
CA MET A 154 -5.15 -2.53 8.99
C MET A 154 -5.04 -1.57 10.18
N TYR A 155 -5.65 -0.39 10.10
CA TYR A 155 -5.28 0.73 10.99
C TYR A 155 -6.40 1.27 11.88
N GLN A 156 -7.68 0.93 11.66
CA GLN A 156 -8.81 1.50 12.42
C GLN A 156 -8.80 1.19 13.93
N ASP A 157 -8.10 0.15 14.35
CA ASP A 157 -8.01 -0.25 15.76
C ASP A 157 -6.85 0.43 16.51
N PHE A 158 -6.01 1.22 15.84
CA PHE A 158 -4.93 2.00 16.45
C PHE A 158 -5.44 3.40 16.83
N ASN A 159 -5.43 3.70 18.13
CA ASN A 159 -6.01 4.95 18.67
C ASN A 159 -5.27 6.23 18.27
N ASN A 160 -4.02 6.11 17.83
CA ASN A 160 -3.15 7.20 17.41
C ASN A 160 -3.19 7.47 15.90
N ILE A 161 -3.99 6.73 15.14
CA ILE A 161 -4.27 6.95 13.72
C ILE A 161 -5.75 7.27 13.54
N ASN A 162 -6.08 8.41 12.95
CA ASN A 162 -7.45 8.72 12.60
C ASN A 162 -7.82 8.09 11.25
N PHE A 163 -8.76 7.17 11.24
CA PHE A 163 -9.22 6.52 10.01
C PHE A 163 -10.67 6.88 9.70
N VAL A 164 -10.94 7.33 8.47
CA VAL A 164 -12.29 7.58 7.95
C VAL A 164 -12.59 6.66 6.77
N ASN A 165 -13.60 5.80 6.93
CA ASN A 165 -14.07 4.91 5.88
C ASN A 165 -15.08 5.61 4.96
N THR A 166 -14.74 5.76 3.69
CA THR A 166 -15.59 6.35 2.65
C THR A 166 -16.15 5.31 1.67
N PHE A 167 -15.89 4.02 1.89
CA PHE A 167 -16.41 2.95 1.07
C PHE A 167 -17.93 2.83 1.19
N LYS A 168 -18.67 3.03 0.10
CA LYS A 168 -20.15 2.95 0.03
C LYS A 168 -20.66 1.64 -0.57
N GLY A 169 -19.77 0.74 -1.00
CA GLY A 169 -20.13 -0.53 -1.62
C GLY A 169 -19.59 -0.68 -3.04
N HIS A 170 -19.63 -1.91 -3.57
CA HIS A 170 -19.03 -2.24 -4.87
C HIS A 170 -19.68 -1.58 -6.09
N SER A 171 -20.93 -1.12 -5.96
CA SER A 171 -21.64 -0.40 -7.04
C SER A 171 -21.54 1.12 -6.91
N ASP A 172 -20.76 1.63 -5.99
CA ASP A 172 -20.47 3.05 -5.87
C ASP A 172 -19.20 3.38 -6.65
N TYR A 173 -19.35 4.02 -7.77
CA TYR A 173 -18.27 4.35 -8.71
C TYR A 173 -17.70 5.75 -8.50
N TYR A 174 -18.40 6.64 -7.78
CA TYR A 174 -18.02 8.06 -7.67
C TYR A 174 -18.16 8.66 -6.28
N GLN A 175 -19.23 8.33 -5.53
CA GLN A 175 -19.53 9.01 -4.27
C GLN A 175 -18.47 8.77 -3.19
N GLY A 176 -17.95 7.53 -3.09
CA GLY A 176 -16.89 7.21 -2.15
C GLY A 176 -15.63 8.02 -2.38
N ASP A 177 -15.23 8.19 -3.65
CA ASP A 177 -14.06 9.00 -4.00
C ASP A 177 -14.31 10.49 -3.76
N TYR A 178 -15.54 10.98 -4.00
CA TYR A 178 -15.91 12.35 -3.67
C TYR A 178 -15.86 12.59 -2.15
N ASP A 179 -16.37 11.67 -1.35
CA ASP A 179 -16.30 11.74 0.10
C ASP A 179 -14.82 11.69 0.60
N THR A 180 -13.98 10.87 -0.07
CA THR A 180 -12.54 10.80 0.20
C THR A 180 -11.87 12.15 -0.05
N LEU A 181 -12.14 12.78 -1.19
CA LEU A 181 -11.65 14.11 -1.54
C LEU A 181 -12.08 15.15 -0.48
N LEU A 182 -13.36 15.14 -0.09
CA LEU A 182 -13.88 16.13 0.90
C LEU A 182 -13.17 16.00 2.23
N VAL A 183 -13.02 14.78 2.76
CA VAL A 183 -12.38 14.55 4.05
C VAL A 183 -10.90 14.94 4.00
N ALA A 184 -10.16 14.50 2.98
CA ALA A 184 -8.75 14.85 2.82
C ALA A 184 -8.56 16.37 2.66
N SER A 185 -9.42 17.04 1.87
CA SER A 185 -9.40 18.50 1.71
C SER A 185 -9.66 19.25 3.01
N GLU A 186 -10.60 18.77 3.83
CA GLU A 186 -10.87 19.35 5.14
C GLU A 186 -9.63 19.27 6.05
N TRP A 187 -8.96 18.13 6.07
CA TRP A 187 -7.77 17.92 6.88
C TRP A 187 -6.61 18.83 6.43
N LEU A 188 -6.35 18.93 5.13
CA LEU A 188 -5.30 19.78 4.57
C LEU A 188 -5.60 21.27 4.83
N ASN A 189 -6.83 21.75 4.59
CA ASN A 189 -7.21 23.12 4.78
C ASN A 189 -7.14 23.58 6.26
N ASN A 190 -7.39 22.68 7.19
CA ASN A 190 -7.36 22.98 8.61
C ASN A 190 -6.00 22.69 9.26
N SER A 191 -5.02 22.15 8.51
CA SER A 191 -3.68 21.78 8.98
C SER A 191 -3.72 20.91 10.25
N VAL A 192 -4.67 19.95 10.30
CA VAL A 192 -4.89 19.10 11.48
C VAL A 192 -3.92 17.93 11.49
N TYR A 193 -3.57 17.43 10.31
CA TYR A 193 -2.70 16.28 10.12
C TYR A 193 -1.59 16.62 9.15
N ASN A 194 -0.40 16.07 9.38
CA ASN A 194 0.77 16.27 8.53
C ASN A 194 1.34 14.97 7.93
N VAL A 195 0.74 13.81 8.26
CA VAL A 195 1.03 12.51 7.61
C VAL A 195 -0.29 11.88 7.20
N LEU A 196 -0.52 11.78 5.88
CA LEU A 196 -1.81 11.39 5.32
C LEU A 196 -1.68 10.19 4.38
N ALA A 197 -2.64 9.26 4.44
CA ALA A 197 -2.89 8.28 3.40
C ALA A 197 -4.31 8.46 2.83
N VAL A 198 -4.41 8.63 1.52
CA VAL A 198 -5.66 8.87 0.79
C VAL A 198 -5.87 7.79 -0.25
N HIS A 199 -6.97 7.06 -0.20
CA HIS A 199 -7.22 5.93 -1.09
C HIS A 199 -8.51 6.12 -1.89
N PHE A 200 -8.38 6.31 -3.20
CA PHE A 200 -9.46 6.39 -4.17
C PHE A 200 -9.76 5.01 -4.75
N SER A 201 -10.86 4.40 -4.33
CA SER A 201 -11.21 3.02 -4.71
C SER A 201 -12.18 2.89 -5.89
N GLY A 202 -12.65 4.00 -6.44
CA GLY A 202 -13.63 4.01 -7.52
C GLY A 202 -13.13 3.45 -8.86
N PRO A 203 -11.87 3.68 -9.28
CA PRO A 203 -11.37 3.13 -10.54
C PRO A 203 -11.45 1.60 -10.60
N ASP A 204 -11.04 0.90 -9.54
CA ASP A 204 -11.17 -0.56 -9.42
C ASP A 204 -12.62 -1.03 -9.61
N LYS A 205 -13.59 -0.38 -8.95
CA LYS A 205 -15.01 -0.72 -9.06
C LYS A 205 -15.57 -0.53 -10.47
N VAL A 206 -15.15 0.55 -11.15
CA VAL A 206 -15.52 0.79 -12.54
C VAL A 206 -14.87 -0.26 -13.44
N GLY A 207 -13.59 -0.55 -13.25
CA GLY A 207 -12.87 -1.61 -13.96
C GLY A 207 -13.56 -2.96 -13.82
N HIS A 208 -13.91 -3.39 -12.61
CA HIS A 208 -14.64 -4.63 -12.38
C HIS A 208 -16.00 -4.70 -13.09
N THR A 209 -16.63 -3.58 -13.30
CA THR A 209 -17.99 -3.55 -13.88
C THR A 209 -17.97 -3.51 -15.42
N TRP A 210 -17.06 -2.75 -16.00
CA TRP A 210 -17.03 -2.48 -17.45
C TRP A 210 -15.75 -2.94 -18.15
N GLY A 211 -14.71 -3.32 -17.41
CA GLY A 211 -13.38 -3.62 -17.93
C GLY A 211 -12.50 -2.37 -18.07
N ALA A 212 -11.19 -2.56 -18.07
CA ALA A 212 -10.25 -1.44 -18.22
C ALA A 212 -10.20 -0.87 -19.65
N ASP A 213 -10.66 -1.61 -20.66
CA ASP A 213 -10.78 -1.15 -22.07
C ASP A 213 -12.13 -0.48 -22.36
N SER A 214 -12.79 0.08 -21.35
CA SER A 214 -14.11 0.70 -21.51
C SER A 214 -14.08 2.21 -21.43
N SER A 215 -14.97 2.88 -22.17
CA SER A 215 -15.14 4.33 -22.07
C SER A 215 -15.59 4.81 -20.68
N GLU A 216 -16.18 3.93 -19.89
CA GLU A 216 -16.57 4.19 -18.51
C GLU A 216 -15.33 4.24 -17.60
N TYR A 217 -14.35 3.39 -17.85
CA TYR A 217 -13.07 3.39 -17.13
C TYR A 217 -12.26 4.65 -17.50
N ASP A 218 -12.16 4.99 -18.78
CA ASP A 218 -11.49 6.23 -19.23
C ASP A 218 -12.07 7.48 -18.56
N LYS A 219 -13.40 7.60 -18.52
CA LYS A 219 -14.08 8.71 -17.82
C LYS A 219 -13.77 8.72 -16.33
N LYS A 220 -13.65 7.52 -15.73
CA LYS A 220 -13.32 7.41 -14.30
C LYS A 220 -11.87 7.82 -14.02
N LEU A 221 -10.94 7.45 -14.89
CA LEU A 221 -9.54 7.88 -14.78
C LEU A 221 -9.43 9.40 -14.83
N THR A 222 -10.03 10.04 -15.85
CA THR A 222 -10.07 11.52 -15.95
C THR A 222 -10.73 12.17 -14.73
N HIS A 223 -11.77 11.54 -14.18
CA HIS A 223 -12.44 12.08 -12.99
C HIS A 223 -11.56 12.00 -11.73
N VAL A 224 -10.87 10.86 -11.48
CA VAL A 224 -9.99 10.73 -10.32
C VAL A 224 -8.72 11.58 -10.47
N ASP A 225 -8.21 11.74 -11.69
CA ASP A 225 -7.11 12.64 -12.01
C ASP A 225 -7.41 14.10 -11.56
N GLN A 226 -8.60 14.60 -11.91
CA GLN A 226 -9.05 15.92 -11.44
C GLN A 226 -9.21 16.02 -9.93
N GLN A 227 -9.63 14.94 -9.25
CA GLN A 227 -9.73 14.92 -7.79
C GLN A 227 -8.34 14.96 -7.12
N VAL A 228 -7.38 14.21 -7.66
CA VAL A 228 -5.99 14.24 -7.19
C VAL A 228 -5.38 15.62 -7.40
N SER A 229 -5.57 16.24 -8.56
CA SER A 229 -5.10 17.61 -8.83
C SER A 229 -5.60 18.60 -7.77
N GLN A 230 -6.88 18.52 -7.38
CA GLN A 230 -7.43 19.37 -6.33
C GLN A 230 -6.74 19.18 -4.97
N LEU A 231 -6.35 17.94 -4.62
CA LEU A 231 -5.58 17.70 -3.40
C LEU A 231 -4.16 18.25 -3.50
N LEU A 232 -3.49 18.04 -4.63
CA LEU A 232 -2.12 18.50 -4.86
C LEU A 232 -1.99 20.02 -4.70
N ASP A 233 -3.01 20.77 -5.13
CA ASP A 233 -3.06 22.23 -4.97
C ASP A 233 -3.14 22.68 -3.50
N MET A 234 -3.57 21.81 -2.58
CA MET A 234 -3.71 22.10 -1.15
C MET A 234 -2.52 21.63 -0.32
N ILE A 235 -1.69 20.72 -0.85
CA ILE A 235 -0.54 20.16 -0.12
C ILE A 235 0.57 21.22 -0.06
N PRO A 236 1.15 21.51 1.13
CA PRO A 236 2.29 22.42 1.25
C PRO A 236 3.49 21.91 0.44
N LYS A 237 4.25 22.83 -0.13
CA LYS A 237 5.42 22.50 -0.97
C LYS A 237 6.59 21.89 -0.19
N GLU A 238 6.58 22.09 1.11
CA GLU A 238 7.53 21.55 2.07
C GLU A 238 7.22 20.09 2.43
N TRP A 239 6.10 19.54 1.94
CA TRP A 239 5.74 18.15 2.16
C TRP A 239 6.17 17.26 0.99
N SER A 240 6.44 16.00 1.32
CA SER A 240 6.66 14.98 0.31
C SER A 240 5.36 14.28 -0.07
N VAL A 241 5.21 13.98 -1.35
CA VAL A 241 4.01 13.35 -1.91
C VAL A 241 4.40 12.11 -2.69
N VAL A 242 3.68 11.03 -2.48
CA VAL A 242 3.71 9.83 -3.31
C VAL A 242 2.31 9.61 -3.90
N ILE A 243 2.20 9.58 -5.23
CA ILE A 243 0.98 9.20 -5.95
C ILE A 243 1.27 7.88 -6.64
N THR A 244 0.47 6.86 -6.38
CA THR A 244 0.70 5.52 -6.96
C THR A 244 -0.60 4.75 -7.12
N ALA A 245 -0.54 3.58 -7.74
CA ALA A 245 -1.61 2.60 -7.74
C ALA A 245 -1.21 1.37 -6.92
N ASP A 246 -2.20 0.65 -6.41
CA ASP A 246 -1.95 -0.59 -5.68
C ASP A 246 -1.75 -1.78 -6.63
N HIS A 247 -2.52 -1.88 -7.70
CA HIS A 247 -2.38 -2.85 -8.80
C HIS A 247 -3.01 -2.31 -10.09
N GLY A 248 -2.81 -3.03 -11.19
CA GLY A 248 -3.48 -2.78 -12.45
C GLY A 248 -4.74 -3.62 -12.64
N MET A 249 -5.38 -3.45 -13.79
CA MET A 249 -6.64 -4.09 -14.15
C MET A 249 -6.53 -4.64 -15.58
N THR A 250 -7.08 -5.85 -15.82
CA THR A 250 -7.18 -6.39 -17.18
C THR A 250 -8.30 -5.73 -17.98
N GLU A 251 -8.24 -5.83 -19.30
CA GLU A 251 -9.31 -5.37 -20.20
C GLU A 251 -10.69 -5.95 -19.82
N MET A 252 -10.73 -7.15 -19.26
CA MET A 252 -11.96 -7.81 -18.83
C MET A 252 -12.42 -7.43 -17.41
N GLY A 253 -11.74 -6.51 -16.75
CA GLY A 253 -12.11 -6.07 -15.40
C GLY A 253 -11.76 -7.06 -14.30
N THR A 254 -10.62 -7.74 -14.41
CA THR A 254 -10.12 -8.67 -13.40
C THR A 254 -8.70 -8.32 -12.98
N HIS A 255 -8.34 -8.71 -11.77
CA HIS A 255 -6.99 -8.65 -11.22
C HIS A 255 -6.77 -9.85 -10.27
N GLY A 256 -5.71 -9.86 -9.47
CA GLY A 256 -5.36 -10.99 -8.58
C GLY A 256 -4.45 -12.02 -9.25
N SER A 257 -4.11 -11.82 -10.52
CA SER A 257 -3.23 -12.68 -11.31
C SER A 257 -1.78 -12.21 -11.26
N SER A 258 -0.89 -12.97 -11.88
CA SER A 258 0.53 -12.61 -12.06
C SER A 258 0.82 -11.97 -13.42
N GLU A 259 -0.20 -11.55 -14.17
CA GLU A 259 -0.07 -10.90 -15.45
C GLU A 259 0.58 -9.51 -15.31
N ASP A 260 1.44 -9.12 -16.27
CA ASP A 260 2.16 -7.86 -16.21
C ASP A 260 1.21 -6.66 -16.12
N ILE A 261 0.13 -6.65 -16.88
CA ILE A 261 -0.89 -5.58 -16.87
C ILE A 261 -1.52 -5.34 -15.49
N THR A 262 -1.54 -6.35 -14.61
CA THR A 262 -2.06 -6.21 -13.25
C THR A 262 -0.96 -5.92 -12.23
N ARG A 263 0.31 -6.17 -12.59
CA ARG A 263 1.45 -6.05 -11.68
C ARG A 263 2.29 -4.80 -11.89
N ASP A 264 2.32 -4.28 -13.11
CA ASP A 264 3.11 -3.09 -13.42
C ASP A 264 2.27 -1.85 -13.13
N VAL A 265 2.74 -1.06 -12.16
CA VAL A 265 2.19 0.22 -11.76
C VAL A 265 3.30 1.27 -11.71
N ALA A 266 2.96 2.53 -11.53
CA ALA A 266 3.94 3.58 -11.37
C ALA A 266 3.73 4.35 -10.07
N ALA A 267 4.80 4.98 -9.58
CA ALA A 267 4.72 5.97 -8.53
C ALA A 267 5.33 7.29 -9.02
N ILE A 268 4.64 8.39 -8.72
CA ILE A 268 5.15 9.75 -8.89
C ILE A 268 5.49 10.28 -7.51
N ILE A 269 6.73 10.70 -7.32
CA ILE A 269 7.26 11.11 -6.00
C ILE A 269 7.81 12.52 -6.10
N SER A 270 7.34 13.41 -5.22
CA SER A 270 7.82 14.78 -5.14
C SER A 270 8.10 15.18 -3.68
N GLY A 271 8.88 16.21 -3.48
CA GLY A 271 9.22 16.74 -2.16
C GLY A 271 10.54 17.50 -2.19
N PRO A 272 10.95 18.11 -1.07
CA PRO A 272 12.11 18.99 -1.01
C PRO A 272 13.42 18.35 -1.48
N GLN A 273 13.62 17.06 -1.24
CA GLN A 273 14.84 16.32 -1.56
C GLN A 273 14.71 15.37 -2.76
N ILE A 274 13.62 15.50 -3.51
CA ILE A 274 13.38 14.68 -4.70
C ILE A 274 13.95 15.39 -5.93
N VAL A 275 14.75 14.68 -6.72
CA VAL A 275 15.30 15.18 -7.99
C VAL A 275 14.19 15.16 -9.06
N PRO A 276 13.75 16.32 -9.54
CA PRO A 276 12.71 16.36 -10.58
C PRO A 276 13.14 15.63 -11.86
N LYS A 277 12.22 14.92 -12.49
CA LYS A 277 12.43 14.14 -13.72
C LYS A 277 13.44 12.99 -13.59
N SER A 278 13.82 12.63 -12.37
CA SER A 278 14.56 11.40 -12.15
C SER A 278 13.67 10.17 -12.33
N GLU A 279 14.28 9.07 -12.71
CA GLU A 279 13.58 7.81 -12.92
C GLU A 279 14.27 6.69 -12.14
N SER A 280 13.48 5.78 -11.60
CA SER A 280 13.95 4.57 -10.95
C SER A 280 12.96 3.43 -11.18
N ALA A 281 13.31 2.23 -10.70
CA ALA A 281 12.40 1.09 -10.71
C ALA A 281 12.58 0.28 -9.43
N GLY A 282 11.49 -0.36 -8.99
CA GLY A 282 11.51 -1.12 -7.75
C GLY A 282 10.27 -1.99 -7.55
N HIS A 283 10.09 -2.40 -6.32
CA HIS A 283 8.95 -3.17 -5.87
C HIS A 283 7.99 -2.29 -5.04
N GLN A 284 6.74 -2.71 -4.95
CA GLN A 284 5.71 -1.98 -4.20
C GLN A 284 6.09 -1.74 -2.72
N ARG A 285 6.75 -2.70 -2.08
CA ARG A 285 7.27 -2.57 -0.71
C ARG A 285 8.36 -1.49 -0.54
N ASP A 286 9.02 -1.09 -1.63
CA ASP A 286 10.03 -0.04 -1.61
C ASP A 286 9.43 1.33 -1.29
N LEU A 287 8.13 1.53 -1.57
CA LEU A 287 7.40 2.74 -1.20
C LEU A 287 7.29 2.90 0.32
N SER A 288 7.12 1.78 1.05
CA SER A 288 7.17 1.82 2.52
C SER A 288 8.56 2.23 3.06
N ALA A 289 9.65 1.85 2.39
CA ALA A 289 11.01 2.18 2.80
C ALA A 289 11.34 3.68 2.66
N ILE A 290 10.62 4.41 1.81
CA ILE A 290 10.79 5.86 1.64
C ILE A 290 10.28 6.63 2.87
N VAL A 291 9.24 6.15 3.54
CA VAL A 291 8.57 6.88 4.63
C VAL A 291 9.50 7.16 5.82
N PRO A 292 10.27 6.18 6.36
CA PRO A 292 11.23 6.44 7.42
C PRO A 292 12.29 7.46 7.02
N LEU A 293 12.74 7.46 5.76
CA LEU A 293 13.72 8.44 5.28
C LEU A 293 13.12 9.86 5.25
N ILE A 294 11.91 10.00 4.71
CA ILE A 294 11.24 11.31 4.57
C ILE A 294 10.83 11.91 5.92
N LEU A 295 10.49 11.07 6.91
CA LEU A 295 9.99 11.51 8.21
C LEU A 295 11.03 11.40 9.34
N GLU A 296 12.30 11.14 9.05
CA GLU A 296 13.34 10.92 10.08
C GLU A 296 12.92 9.92 11.16
N LEU A 297 12.33 8.81 10.75
CA LEU A 297 11.88 7.77 11.66
C LEU A 297 12.91 6.63 11.74
N PRO A 298 12.92 5.83 12.81
CA PRO A 298 13.64 4.57 12.82
C PRO A 298 13.16 3.65 11.68
N PHE A 299 14.04 2.80 11.16
CA PHE A 299 13.70 1.82 10.13
C PHE A 299 13.22 0.52 10.78
N PRO A 300 11.97 0.07 10.53
CA PRO A 300 11.47 -1.19 11.06
C PRO A 300 12.23 -2.39 10.45
N VAL A 301 12.78 -3.28 11.28
CA VAL A 301 13.54 -4.46 10.79
C VAL A 301 12.69 -5.47 10.02
N GLN A 302 11.37 -5.42 10.14
CA GLN A 302 10.46 -6.25 9.35
C GLN A 302 10.21 -5.73 7.93
N LEU A 303 10.65 -4.51 7.62
CA LEU A 303 10.44 -3.86 6.33
C LEU A 303 11.49 -4.34 5.34
N HIS A 304 11.07 -5.01 4.27
CA HIS A 304 11.94 -5.57 3.23
C HIS A 304 12.09 -4.67 1.99
N GLY A 305 11.59 -3.44 2.04
CA GLY A 305 11.71 -2.48 0.95
C GLY A 305 13.12 -1.88 0.84
N ARG A 306 13.46 -1.41 -0.36
CA ARG A 306 14.71 -0.70 -0.65
C ARG A 306 14.42 0.75 -1.04
N ILE A 307 15.14 1.68 -0.44
CA ILE A 307 15.03 3.09 -0.78
C ILE A 307 15.59 3.32 -2.19
N PRO A 308 14.82 3.89 -3.13
CA PRO A 308 15.30 4.19 -4.49
C PRO A 308 16.16 5.45 -4.49
N LEU A 309 17.41 5.35 -4.04
CA LEU A 309 18.32 6.49 -3.81
C LEU A 309 18.62 7.33 -5.04
N ASP A 310 18.36 6.82 -6.24
CA ASP A 310 18.57 7.54 -7.50
C ASP A 310 17.67 8.77 -7.66
N ILE A 311 16.49 8.75 -6.98
CA ILE A 311 15.56 9.86 -7.05
C ILE A 311 15.80 10.95 -5.99
N PHE A 312 16.75 10.77 -5.07
CA PHE A 312 17.02 11.71 -3.98
C PHE A 312 18.29 12.55 -4.24
N ASP A 313 18.21 13.83 -3.86
CA ASP A 313 19.34 14.79 -3.95
C ASP A 313 20.23 14.72 -2.69
N TYR A 314 20.79 13.53 -2.46
CA TYR A 314 21.80 13.33 -1.42
C TYR A 314 23.20 13.20 -2.05
N SER A 315 24.22 13.63 -1.34
CA SER A 315 25.59 13.38 -1.71
C SER A 315 25.92 11.88 -1.75
N SER A 316 26.96 11.48 -2.45
CA SER A 316 27.38 10.08 -2.52
C SER A 316 27.71 9.48 -1.15
N GLN A 317 28.19 10.31 -0.20
CA GLN A 317 28.47 9.88 1.16
C GLN A 317 27.17 9.61 1.94
N GLU A 318 26.20 10.52 1.86
CA GLU A 318 24.89 10.34 2.47
C GLU A 318 24.14 9.14 1.88
N LYS A 319 24.15 8.97 0.55
CA LYS A 319 23.57 7.79 -0.12
C LYS A 319 24.18 6.49 0.40
N SER A 320 25.49 6.45 0.63
CA SER A 320 26.15 5.27 1.20
C SER A 320 25.71 4.98 2.64
N VAL A 321 25.50 6.02 3.46
CA VAL A 321 25.00 5.88 4.83
C VAL A 321 23.55 5.37 4.83
N ILE A 322 22.69 5.97 3.99
CA ILE A 322 21.28 5.57 3.87
C ILE A 322 21.19 4.12 3.34
N GLU A 323 22.00 3.76 2.36
CA GLU A 323 22.04 2.39 1.83
C GLU A 323 22.45 1.38 2.91
N GLN A 324 23.47 1.69 3.71
CA GLN A 324 23.88 0.82 4.82
C GLN A 324 22.79 0.71 5.88
N TRP A 325 22.15 1.81 6.26
CA TRP A 325 21.02 1.83 7.20
C TRP A 325 19.84 0.97 6.71
N ASN A 326 19.49 1.08 5.44
CA ASN A 326 18.46 0.24 4.83
C ASN A 326 18.87 -1.26 4.80
N TRP A 327 20.16 -1.57 4.57
CA TRP A 327 20.66 -2.94 4.61
C TRP A 327 20.66 -3.53 6.03
N ASP A 328 21.08 -2.75 7.03
CA ASP A 328 21.15 -3.20 8.44
C ASP A 328 19.75 -3.56 8.99
N ALA A 329 18.68 -2.97 8.44
CA ALA A 329 17.32 -3.31 8.78
C ALA A 329 16.81 -4.60 8.06
N ALA A 330 17.36 -4.93 6.89
CA ALA A 330 16.88 -6.04 6.06
C ALA A 330 17.53 -7.40 6.40
N TYR A 331 18.58 -7.44 7.28
CA TYR A 331 19.35 -8.62 7.66
C TYR A 331 19.65 -8.66 9.16
#